data_b8147a4d1d52d5556f22741cc8c91bd5
#
_entry.id   b8147a4d1d52d5556f22741cc8c91bd5
#
_cell.length_a   1.000
_cell.length_b   1.000
_cell.length_c   1.000
_cell.angle_alpha   90.00
_cell.angle_beta   90.00
_cell.angle_gamma   90.00
#
_symmetry.space_group_name_H-M   'P 1'
#
loop_
_entity.id
_entity.type
_entity.pdbx_description
1 polymer ?
#
loop_
_entity_poly.entity_id
_entity_poly.type
_entity_poly.pdbx_seq_one_letter_code
_entity_poly.pdbx_strand_id
1 'polypeptide(L)'
;MKKIAVLGGGISGYGSAILAKKKGFDVFLSDAGRIADRYKAKLDEWQVPYEEGGHTEERILDAAEVVKSPGIPETAPLVRKLRAAGIPVISEIEFAGRYTGRAKCICITGSNGKTTTTSLIYKIMRDAGMRVALGGNIGESFAYSVATGDYDWYVLELSSFQLDGMHKFRAHIGVLMNITPDHLDRYDHCFQNYADSKMRITQNQTSRDYFVYSGDDEVIWQQLPKYDLRMKQLPFAAKNAVASGAGDAFLCDGKFTAAVGKASVEI
;
A
#
# COMPACT_ATOMS: atom_id res chain seq x y z
N MET A 1 9.55 -13.43 -23.81
CA MET A 1 9.60 -12.73 -22.51
C MET A 1 8.18 -12.29 -22.16
N LYS A 2 7.75 -12.36 -20.90
CA LYS A 2 6.41 -11.87 -20.50
C LYS A 2 6.42 -10.35 -20.55
N LYS A 3 5.41 -9.74 -21.19
CA LYS A 3 5.29 -8.29 -21.34
C LYS A 3 4.54 -7.68 -20.16
N ILE A 4 5.04 -6.59 -19.64
CA ILE A 4 4.40 -5.77 -18.59
C ILE A 4 4.22 -4.35 -19.12
N ALA A 5 3.01 -3.83 -19.11
CA ALA A 5 2.80 -2.41 -19.32
C ALA A 5 2.62 -1.69 -17.97
N VAL A 6 3.13 -0.47 -17.89
CA VAL A 6 2.98 0.38 -16.72
C VAL A 6 2.22 1.65 -17.12
N LEU A 7 1.08 1.92 -16.48
CA LEU A 7 0.27 3.11 -16.72
C LEU A 7 0.53 4.18 -15.67
N GLY A 8 0.99 5.34 -16.16
CA GLY A 8 1.38 6.50 -15.36
C GLY A 8 2.89 6.51 -15.07
N GLY A 9 3.55 7.61 -15.36
CA GLY A 9 5.01 7.84 -15.21
C GLY A 9 5.40 8.56 -13.92
N GLY A 10 4.50 8.58 -12.90
CA GLY A 10 4.80 9.13 -11.59
C GLY A 10 5.64 8.16 -10.74
N ILE A 11 5.68 8.45 -9.41
CA ILE A 11 6.53 7.72 -8.46
C ILE A 11 6.28 6.19 -8.46
N SER A 12 5.03 5.75 -8.47
CA SER A 12 4.70 4.33 -8.52
C SER A 12 5.05 3.69 -9.87
N GLY A 13 4.88 4.45 -10.95
CA GLY A 13 5.08 3.93 -12.32
C GLY A 13 6.55 3.70 -12.64
N TYR A 14 7.40 4.72 -12.45
CA TYR A 14 8.82 4.52 -12.78
C TYR A 14 9.44 3.39 -11.95
N GLY A 15 9.09 3.30 -10.67
CA GLY A 15 9.61 2.24 -9.82
C GLY A 15 9.13 0.86 -10.23
N SER A 16 7.85 0.72 -10.60
CA SER A 16 7.30 -0.53 -11.13
C SER A 16 7.99 -0.97 -12.43
N ALA A 17 8.24 0.00 -13.33
CA ALA A 17 8.89 -0.27 -14.59
C ALA A 17 10.35 -0.73 -14.39
N ILE A 18 11.10 -0.09 -13.48
CA ILE A 18 12.47 -0.48 -13.14
C ILE A 18 12.48 -1.87 -12.49
N LEU A 19 11.55 -2.16 -11.56
CA LEU A 19 11.46 -3.49 -10.96
C LEU A 19 11.15 -4.56 -12.03
N ALA A 20 10.21 -4.28 -12.92
CA ALA A 20 9.87 -5.20 -14.02
C ALA A 20 11.10 -5.46 -14.90
N LYS A 21 11.84 -4.41 -15.28
CA LYS A 21 13.09 -4.53 -16.05
C LYS A 21 14.12 -5.38 -15.33
N LYS A 22 14.35 -5.11 -14.04
CA LYS A 22 15.30 -5.89 -13.21
C LYS A 22 14.91 -7.37 -13.09
N LYS A 23 13.61 -7.67 -13.14
CA LYS A 23 13.09 -9.05 -13.09
C LYS A 23 13.06 -9.73 -14.48
N GLY A 24 13.60 -9.10 -15.51
CA GLY A 24 13.73 -9.68 -16.84
C GLY A 24 12.44 -9.67 -17.66
N PHE A 25 11.48 -8.80 -17.34
CA PHE A 25 10.29 -8.60 -18.17
C PHE A 25 10.59 -7.69 -19.37
N ASP A 26 9.83 -7.88 -20.44
CA ASP A 26 9.70 -6.87 -21.50
C ASP A 26 8.73 -5.80 -20.99
N VAL A 27 9.25 -4.61 -20.67
CA VAL A 27 8.48 -3.57 -19.98
C VAL A 27 8.33 -2.34 -20.89
N PHE A 28 7.14 -1.76 -20.86
CA PHE A 28 6.80 -0.50 -21.49
C PHE A 28 6.00 0.39 -20.55
N LEU A 29 6.43 1.63 -20.33
CA LEU A 29 5.73 2.60 -19.52
C LEU A 29 5.01 3.62 -20.40
N SER A 30 3.76 3.94 -20.12
CA SER A 30 2.95 4.89 -20.86
C SER A 30 2.25 5.87 -19.93
N ASP A 31 2.37 7.17 -20.23
CA ASP A 31 1.69 8.25 -19.51
C ASP A 31 0.92 9.17 -20.48
N ALA A 32 -0.35 9.43 -20.17
CA ALA A 32 -1.16 10.36 -20.97
C ALA A 32 -0.68 11.81 -20.88
N GLY A 33 -0.01 12.17 -19.82
CA GLY A 33 0.58 13.49 -19.57
C GLY A 33 2.09 13.50 -19.77
N ARG A 34 2.73 14.51 -19.18
CA ARG A 34 4.20 14.64 -19.18
C ARG A 34 4.79 13.91 -17.98
N ILE A 35 5.82 13.11 -18.23
CA ILE A 35 6.61 12.47 -17.17
C ILE A 35 7.65 13.49 -16.66
N ALA A 36 7.76 13.62 -15.34
CA ALA A 36 8.75 14.51 -14.74
C ALA A 36 10.20 14.09 -15.11
N ASP A 37 11.05 15.05 -15.42
CA ASP A 37 12.39 14.81 -15.95
C ASP A 37 13.25 13.93 -15.00
N ARG A 38 13.06 14.05 -13.70
CA ARG A 38 13.71 13.19 -12.69
C ARG A 38 13.34 11.71 -12.82
N TYR A 39 12.13 11.40 -13.28
CA TYR A 39 11.69 10.01 -13.49
C TYR A 39 12.14 9.51 -14.86
N LYS A 40 12.13 10.38 -15.89
CA LYS A 40 12.70 10.05 -17.20
C LYS A 40 14.18 9.69 -17.09
N ALA A 41 14.97 10.47 -16.36
CA ALA A 41 16.38 10.18 -16.13
C ALA A 41 16.61 8.78 -15.54
N LYS A 42 15.76 8.36 -14.57
CA LYS A 42 15.81 7.01 -14.00
C LYS A 42 15.37 5.93 -14.99
N LEU A 43 14.35 6.18 -15.80
CA LEU A 43 13.90 5.25 -16.83
C LEU A 43 14.97 5.05 -17.90
N ASP A 44 15.64 6.13 -18.31
CA ASP A 44 16.75 6.12 -19.27
C ASP A 44 17.97 5.35 -18.75
N GLU A 45 18.34 5.59 -17.48
CA GLU A 45 19.44 4.87 -16.80
C GLU A 45 19.19 3.34 -16.82
N TRP A 46 17.96 2.92 -16.64
CA TRP A 46 17.58 1.50 -16.65
C TRP A 46 17.16 0.99 -18.03
N GLN A 47 17.26 1.84 -19.06
CA GLN A 47 16.88 1.50 -20.44
C GLN A 47 15.44 0.95 -20.51
N VAL A 48 14.51 1.59 -19.81
CA VAL A 48 13.09 1.29 -19.84
C VAL A 48 12.45 2.13 -20.95
N PRO A 49 11.87 1.52 -22.00
CA PRO A 49 11.15 2.27 -23.01
C PRO A 49 9.86 2.87 -22.43
N TYR A 50 9.62 4.14 -22.75
CA TYR A 50 8.43 4.86 -22.30
C TYR A 50 7.86 5.76 -23.40
N GLU A 51 6.62 6.20 -23.21
CA GLU A 51 5.97 7.27 -23.96
C GLU A 51 5.27 8.24 -23.02
N GLU A 52 5.09 9.48 -23.47
CA GLU A 52 4.35 10.52 -22.77
C GLU A 52 3.44 11.29 -23.75
N GLY A 53 2.37 11.94 -23.22
CA GLY A 53 1.43 12.72 -24.01
C GLY A 53 0.36 11.90 -24.73
N GLY A 54 0.22 10.63 -24.39
CA GLY A 54 -0.78 9.73 -24.97
C GLY A 54 -0.49 8.27 -24.67
N HIS A 55 -1.30 7.39 -25.25
CA HIS A 55 -1.18 5.94 -25.07
C HIS A 55 -1.17 5.22 -26.42
N THR A 56 -0.13 4.45 -26.72
CA THR A 56 -0.13 3.46 -27.79
C THR A 56 -0.88 2.22 -27.33
N GLU A 57 -2.20 2.22 -27.51
CA GLU A 57 -3.09 1.20 -26.93
C GLU A 57 -2.71 -0.22 -27.35
N GLU A 58 -2.28 -0.44 -28.61
CA GLU A 58 -1.89 -1.75 -29.13
C GLU A 58 -0.74 -2.36 -28.31
N ARG A 59 0.24 -1.54 -27.91
CA ARG A 59 1.37 -2.00 -27.08
C ARG A 59 0.93 -2.36 -25.66
N ILE A 60 -0.03 -1.62 -25.13
CA ILE A 60 -0.54 -1.82 -23.78
C ILE A 60 -1.45 -3.04 -23.73
N LEU A 61 -2.31 -3.22 -24.74
CA LEU A 61 -3.22 -4.37 -24.85
C LEU A 61 -2.51 -5.70 -25.16
N ASP A 62 -1.28 -5.65 -25.67
CA ASP A 62 -0.42 -6.84 -25.86
C ASP A 62 0.31 -7.27 -24.56
N ALA A 63 0.15 -6.53 -23.47
CA ALA A 63 0.76 -6.87 -22.21
C ALA A 63 0.05 -8.06 -21.53
N ALA A 64 0.82 -8.91 -20.89
CA ALA A 64 0.29 -10.03 -20.11
C ALA A 64 -0.27 -9.56 -18.73
N GLU A 65 0.13 -8.38 -18.27
CA GLU A 65 -0.31 -7.74 -17.04
C GLU A 65 0.01 -6.24 -17.09
N VAL A 66 -0.82 -5.44 -16.46
CA VAL A 66 -0.66 -3.99 -16.38
C VAL A 66 -0.52 -3.55 -14.94
N VAL A 67 0.54 -2.78 -14.65
CA VAL A 67 0.68 -2.08 -13.36
C VAL A 67 0.18 -0.65 -13.52
N LYS A 68 -0.84 -0.29 -12.74
CA LYS A 68 -1.53 1.00 -12.86
C LYS A 68 -1.21 1.90 -11.66
N SER A 69 -0.85 3.15 -11.95
CA SER A 69 -0.71 4.19 -10.91
C SER A 69 -2.05 4.46 -10.21
N PRO A 70 -2.05 4.71 -8.87
CA PRO A 70 -3.30 4.88 -8.10
C PRO A 70 -4.11 6.11 -8.53
N GLY A 71 -3.48 7.14 -9.10
CA GLY A 71 -4.15 8.32 -9.62
C GLY A 71 -5.06 8.05 -10.82
N ILE A 72 -4.83 6.98 -11.59
CA ILE A 72 -5.65 6.62 -12.76
C ILE A 72 -6.92 5.93 -12.28
N PRO A 73 -8.12 6.47 -12.56
CA PRO A 73 -9.38 5.88 -12.10
C PRO A 73 -9.70 4.58 -12.82
N GLU A 74 -10.45 3.69 -12.16
CA GLU A 74 -10.97 2.45 -12.79
C GLU A 74 -11.94 2.75 -13.95
N THR A 75 -12.53 3.94 -13.94
CA THR A 75 -13.43 4.42 -15.02
C THR A 75 -12.70 4.91 -16.26
N ALA A 76 -11.37 5.03 -16.25
CA ALA A 76 -10.60 5.47 -17.41
C ALA A 76 -10.84 4.54 -18.61
N PRO A 77 -11.05 5.07 -19.82
CA PRO A 77 -11.40 4.27 -21.01
C PRO A 77 -10.43 3.12 -21.27
N LEU A 78 -9.13 3.37 -21.17
CA LEU A 78 -8.11 2.35 -21.37
C LEU A 78 -8.17 1.25 -20.29
N VAL A 79 -8.41 1.61 -19.02
CA VAL A 79 -8.54 0.63 -17.93
C VAL A 79 -9.75 -0.27 -18.16
N ARG A 80 -10.88 0.31 -18.60
CA ARG A 80 -12.07 -0.47 -18.97
C ARG A 80 -11.80 -1.43 -20.13
N LYS A 81 -11.05 -0.99 -21.17
CA LYS A 81 -10.64 -1.87 -22.30
C LYS A 81 -9.77 -3.03 -21.79
N LEU A 82 -8.82 -2.76 -20.93
CA LEU A 82 -7.94 -3.79 -20.34
C LEU A 82 -8.76 -4.83 -19.55
N ARG A 83 -9.68 -4.36 -18.69
CA ARG A 83 -10.58 -5.23 -17.93
C ARG A 83 -11.48 -6.08 -18.86
N ALA A 84 -12.05 -5.47 -19.90
CA ALA A 84 -12.87 -6.17 -20.89
C ALA A 84 -12.08 -7.23 -21.69
N ALA A 85 -10.79 -6.97 -21.93
CA ALA A 85 -9.88 -7.92 -22.56
C ALA A 85 -9.36 -9.02 -21.61
N GLY A 86 -9.77 -9.01 -20.33
CA GLY A 86 -9.30 -9.96 -19.32
C GLY A 86 -7.83 -9.79 -18.91
N ILE A 87 -7.22 -8.65 -19.23
CA ILE A 87 -5.83 -8.36 -18.87
C ILE A 87 -5.79 -7.93 -17.38
N PRO A 88 -5.01 -8.62 -16.53
CA PRO A 88 -4.87 -8.24 -15.13
C PRO A 88 -4.33 -6.82 -14.98
N VAL A 89 -5.03 -5.98 -14.24
CA VAL A 89 -4.60 -4.63 -13.87
C VAL A 89 -4.42 -4.60 -12.35
N ILE A 90 -3.20 -4.31 -11.90
CA ILE A 90 -2.80 -4.37 -10.50
C ILE A 90 -2.14 -3.06 -10.05
N SER A 91 -2.01 -2.87 -8.75
CA SER A 91 -1.26 -1.75 -8.18
C SER A 91 0.26 -2.04 -8.13
N GLU A 92 1.06 -0.98 -7.97
CA GLU A 92 2.47 -1.08 -7.62
C GLU A 92 2.69 -1.98 -6.39
N ILE A 93 1.84 -1.83 -5.36
CA ILE A 93 1.93 -2.55 -4.09
C ILE A 93 1.79 -4.07 -4.33
N GLU A 94 0.81 -4.46 -5.12
CA GLU A 94 0.61 -5.87 -5.52
C GLU A 94 1.81 -6.39 -6.32
N PHE A 95 2.31 -5.61 -7.27
CA PHE A 95 3.43 -6.01 -8.11
C PHE A 95 4.71 -6.16 -7.31
N ALA A 96 5.10 -5.13 -6.56
CA ALA A 96 6.34 -5.12 -5.78
C ALA A 96 6.35 -6.14 -4.65
N GLY A 97 5.20 -6.36 -4.02
CA GLY A 97 5.06 -7.33 -2.93
C GLY A 97 5.43 -8.76 -3.29
N ARG A 98 5.38 -9.12 -4.57
CA ARG A 98 5.80 -10.45 -5.09
C ARG A 98 7.31 -10.66 -5.01
N TYR A 99 8.10 -9.59 -4.85
CA TYR A 99 9.55 -9.59 -4.96
C TYR A 99 10.27 -9.13 -3.70
N THR A 100 9.57 -8.96 -2.59
CA THR A 100 10.18 -8.58 -1.29
C THR A 100 11.03 -9.66 -0.66
N GLY A 101 10.98 -10.89 -1.19
CA GLY A 101 11.72 -12.02 -0.64
C GLY A 101 11.25 -12.38 0.79
N ARG A 102 12.16 -12.27 1.78
CA ARG A 102 11.86 -12.54 3.19
C ARG A 102 11.49 -11.29 3.99
N ALA A 103 11.63 -10.12 3.38
CA ALA A 103 11.32 -8.86 4.06
C ALA A 103 9.83 -8.78 4.44
N LYS A 104 9.57 -8.12 5.56
CA LYS A 104 8.22 -7.93 6.08
C LYS A 104 7.71 -6.53 5.77
N CYS A 105 6.39 -6.39 5.65
CA CYS A 105 5.74 -5.12 5.37
C CYS A 105 4.87 -4.69 6.56
N ILE A 106 5.13 -3.49 7.06
CA ILE A 106 4.23 -2.76 7.97
C ILE A 106 3.48 -1.77 7.09
N CYS A 107 2.16 -1.91 7.01
CA CYS A 107 1.32 -1.14 6.14
C CYS A 107 0.37 -0.27 6.96
N ILE A 108 0.34 1.02 6.71
CA ILE A 108 -0.44 1.98 7.46
C ILE A 108 -1.49 2.61 6.54
N THR A 109 -2.75 2.55 6.93
CA THR A 109 -3.86 3.22 6.27
C THR A 109 -4.77 3.92 7.28
N GLY A 110 -5.72 4.68 6.78
CA GLY A 110 -6.68 5.47 7.53
C GLY A 110 -7.12 6.69 6.72
N SER A 111 -8.14 7.40 7.15
CA SER A 111 -8.49 8.69 6.57
C SER A 111 -7.46 9.74 6.97
N ASN A 112 -7.09 9.81 8.23
CA ASN A 112 -6.17 10.78 8.81
C ASN A 112 -5.01 10.12 9.57
N GLY A 113 -3.89 10.84 9.76
CA GLY A 113 -2.77 10.42 10.59
C GLY A 113 -1.78 9.46 9.93
N LYS A 114 -2.04 8.96 8.73
CA LYS A 114 -1.18 8.01 8.01
C LYS A 114 0.28 8.44 7.94
N THR A 115 0.53 9.63 7.38
CA THR A 115 1.88 10.14 7.11
C THR A 115 2.71 10.28 8.37
N THR A 116 2.12 10.84 9.42
CA THR A 116 2.79 11.01 10.72
C THR A 116 3.16 9.66 11.32
N THR A 117 2.21 8.73 11.37
CA THR A 117 2.42 7.40 11.94
C THR A 117 3.44 6.60 11.12
N THR A 118 3.32 6.60 9.81
CA THR A 118 4.28 5.90 8.91
C THR A 118 5.69 6.45 9.08
N SER A 119 5.85 7.77 9.09
CA SER A 119 7.14 8.43 9.25
C SER A 119 7.75 8.16 10.64
N LEU A 120 6.93 8.13 11.68
CA LEU A 120 7.37 7.85 13.04
C LEU A 120 7.85 6.40 13.18
N ILE A 121 7.08 5.43 12.71
CA ILE A 121 7.46 4.00 12.71
C ILE A 121 8.78 3.83 11.95
N TYR A 122 8.88 4.39 10.74
CA TYR A 122 10.11 4.33 9.96
C TYR A 122 11.30 4.92 10.71
N LYS A 123 11.12 6.10 11.32
CA LYS A 123 12.20 6.76 12.10
C LYS A 123 12.65 5.89 13.26
N ILE A 124 11.72 5.35 14.05
CA ILE A 124 12.05 4.48 15.20
C ILE A 124 12.85 3.26 14.74
N MET A 125 12.40 2.58 13.71
CA MET A 125 13.08 1.38 13.20
C MET A 125 14.46 1.70 12.62
N ARG A 126 14.57 2.79 11.87
CA ARG A 126 15.85 3.25 11.32
C ARG A 126 16.85 3.62 12.42
N ASP A 127 16.38 4.38 13.43
CA ASP A 127 17.25 4.83 14.55
C ASP A 127 17.65 3.64 15.45
N ALA A 128 16.88 2.56 15.45
CA ALA A 128 17.24 1.28 16.05
C ALA A 128 18.21 0.43 15.19
N GLY A 129 18.70 0.96 14.07
CA GLY A 129 19.66 0.29 13.20
C GLY A 129 19.09 -0.80 12.30
N MET A 130 17.76 -0.86 12.14
CA MET A 130 17.13 -1.85 11.27
C MET A 130 17.27 -1.48 9.79
N ARG A 131 17.43 -2.48 8.92
CA ARG A 131 17.41 -2.29 7.47
C ARG A 131 15.96 -2.11 7.01
N VAL A 132 15.50 -0.88 6.98
CA VAL A 132 14.12 -0.52 6.71
C VAL A 132 14.00 0.52 5.59
N ALA A 133 13.03 0.35 4.70
CA ALA A 133 12.68 1.34 3.69
C ALA A 133 11.31 1.97 3.97
N LEU A 134 11.16 3.23 3.59
CA LEU A 134 9.90 3.99 3.61
C LEU A 134 9.36 4.10 2.20
N GLY A 135 8.08 3.80 2.00
CA GLY A 135 7.48 3.88 0.67
C GLY A 135 5.96 3.89 0.67
N GLY A 136 5.39 3.67 -0.51
CA GLY A 136 3.95 3.69 -0.76
C GLY A 136 3.47 5.07 -1.22
N ASN A 137 2.51 5.66 -0.53
CA ASN A 137 1.97 6.97 -0.86
C ASN A 137 2.91 8.14 -0.48
N ILE A 138 3.94 7.86 0.30
CA ILE A 138 5.01 8.80 0.71
C ILE A 138 6.37 8.14 0.53
N GLY A 139 7.43 8.94 0.61
CA GLY A 139 8.80 8.44 0.49
C GLY A 139 9.17 8.08 -0.95
N GLU A 140 9.92 7.01 -1.11
CA GLU A 140 10.32 6.48 -2.42
C GLU A 140 9.30 5.44 -2.91
N SER A 141 9.27 5.15 -4.22
CA SER A 141 8.49 4.03 -4.76
C SER A 141 8.83 2.73 -4.03
N PHE A 142 7.80 2.01 -3.59
CA PHE A 142 7.99 0.69 -2.99
C PHE A 142 8.66 -0.26 -3.98
N ALA A 143 8.22 -0.27 -5.24
CA ALA A 143 8.80 -1.10 -6.28
C ALA A 143 10.27 -0.73 -6.57
N TYR A 144 10.61 0.56 -6.57
CA TYR A 144 12.00 1.00 -6.73
C TYR A 144 12.88 0.54 -5.58
N SER A 145 12.38 0.69 -4.33
CA SER A 145 13.09 0.20 -3.14
C SER A 145 13.33 -1.31 -3.19
N VAL A 146 12.33 -2.09 -3.64
CA VAL A 146 12.48 -3.55 -3.85
C VAL A 146 13.47 -3.85 -4.98
N ALA A 147 13.52 -3.00 -6.00
CA ALA A 147 14.46 -3.19 -7.11
C ALA A 147 15.91 -2.90 -6.69
N THR A 148 16.17 -1.89 -5.89
CA THR A 148 17.53 -1.34 -5.70
C THR A 148 18.12 -1.57 -4.31
N GLY A 149 17.29 -1.85 -3.31
CA GLY A 149 17.75 -2.02 -1.93
C GLY A 149 17.73 -3.48 -1.44
N ASP A 150 18.30 -3.67 -0.25
CA ASP A 150 18.28 -4.91 0.51
C ASP A 150 17.79 -4.59 1.92
N TYR A 151 16.50 -4.77 2.14
CA TYR A 151 15.81 -4.41 3.37
C TYR A 151 15.17 -5.64 4.04
N ASP A 152 15.12 -5.61 5.38
CA ASP A 152 14.39 -6.60 6.16
C ASP A 152 12.93 -6.17 6.37
N TRP A 153 12.68 -4.85 6.26
CA TRP A 153 11.38 -4.25 6.50
C TRP A 153 11.05 -3.16 5.49
N TYR A 154 9.78 -3.10 5.14
CA TYR A 154 9.19 -1.98 4.41
C TYR A 154 8.08 -1.38 5.26
N VAL A 155 8.14 -0.07 5.51
CA VAL A 155 7.07 0.70 6.16
C VAL A 155 6.36 1.48 5.08
N LEU A 156 5.09 1.13 4.84
CA LEU A 156 4.34 1.59 3.67
C LEU A 156 3.10 2.37 4.10
N GLU A 157 3.01 3.63 3.65
CA GLU A 157 1.74 4.34 3.69
C GLU A 157 0.87 3.88 2.53
N LEU A 158 -0.36 3.44 2.80
CA LEU A 158 -1.28 2.99 1.78
C LEU A 158 -2.55 3.83 1.74
N SER A 159 -2.83 4.43 0.56
CA SER A 159 -4.12 5.03 0.25
C SER A 159 -5.16 3.95 -0.03
N SER A 160 -6.45 4.30 0.04
CA SER A 160 -7.54 3.41 -0.36
C SER A 160 -7.38 2.94 -1.81
N PHE A 161 -6.97 3.82 -2.73
CA PHE A 161 -6.76 3.48 -4.15
C PHE A 161 -5.63 2.46 -4.38
N GLN A 162 -4.61 2.46 -3.52
CA GLN A 162 -3.56 1.45 -3.57
C GLN A 162 -4.05 0.10 -3.02
N LEU A 163 -4.87 0.14 -1.97
CA LEU A 163 -5.50 -1.05 -1.40
C LEU A 163 -6.47 -1.72 -2.40
N ASP A 164 -7.22 -0.94 -3.18
CA ASP A 164 -8.14 -1.47 -4.21
C ASP A 164 -7.43 -2.32 -5.27
N GLY A 165 -6.18 -1.97 -5.58
CA GLY A 165 -5.35 -2.73 -6.52
C GLY A 165 -4.55 -3.88 -5.89
N MET A 166 -4.79 -4.23 -4.63
CA MET A 166 -4.18 -5.38 -3.96
C MET A 166 -5.04 -6.64 -4.14
N HIS A 167 -4.38 -7.77 -4.47
CA HIS A 167 -5.05 -9.07 -4.64
C HIS A 167 -4.43 -10.15 -3.75
N LYS A 168 -3.11 -10.36 -3.84
CA LYS A 168 -2.34 -11.37 -3.10
C LYS A 168 -1.34 -10.77 -2.13
N PHE A 169 -1.08 -9.47 -2.23
CA PHE A 169 -0.18 -8.79 -1.31
C PHE A 169 -0.66 -8.96 0.13
N ARG A 170 0.28 -9.18 1.04
CA ARG A 170 0.01 -9.41 2.46
C ARG A 170 0.76 -8.39 3.31
N ALA A 171 0.05 -7.61 4.10
CA ALA A 171 0.62 -6.83 5.17
C ALA A 171 0.95 -7.75 6.36
N HIS A 172 2.22 -7.83 6.78
CA HIS A 172 2.59 -8.60 7.97
C HIS A 172 2.10 -7.92 9.25
N ILE A 173 2.12 -6.57 9.24
CA ILE A 173 1.47 -5.74 10.24
C ILE A 173 0.63 -4.72 9.48
N GLY A 174 -0.70 -4.83 9.58
CA GLY A 174 -1.64 -3.85 9.05
C GLY A 174 -2.05 -2.89 10.15
N VAL A 175 -1.98 -1.58 9.90
CA VAL A 175 -2.38 -0.53 10.84
C VAL A 175 -3.52 0.27 10.22
N LEU A 176 -4.67 0.29 10.87
CA LEU A 176 -5.84 1.08 10.48
C LEU A 176 -6.10 2.16 11.52
N MET A 177 -5.80 3.42 11.15
CA MET A 177 -5.83 4.54 12.07
C MET A 177 -7.26 5.00 12.39
N ASN A 178 -8.09 5.14 11.37
CA ASN A 178 -9.47 5.61 11.45
C ASN A 178 -10.16 5.50 10.09
N ILE A 179 -11.50 5.55 10.10
CA ILE A 179 -12.32 5.62 8.89
C ILE A 179 -13.33 6.77 9.02
N THR A 180 -13.08 7.87 8.34
CA THR A 180 -14.01 8.99 8.21
C THR A 180 -14.29 9.28 6.74
N PRO A 181 -15.46 9.81 6.36
CA PRO A 181 -15.80 10.07 4.96
C PRO A 181 -14.73 10.90 4.25
N ASP A 182 -14.21 10.37 3.14
CA ASP A 182 -13.21 11.02 2.30
C ASP A 182 -13.26 10.43 0.89
N HIS A 183 -12.91 11.19 -0.14
CA HIS A 183 -12.84 10.74 -1.54
C HIS A 183 -14.09 9.97 -2.04
N LEU A 184 -15.29 10.29 -1.54
CA LEU A 184 -16.50 9.53 -1.85
C LEU A 184 -16.88 9.59 -3.34
N ASP A 185 -16.44 10.62 -4.05
CA ASP A 185 -16.54 10.75 -5.51
C ASP A 185 -15.91 9.56 -6.27
N ARG A 186 -14.91 8.91 -5.67
CA ARG A 186 -14.23 7.74 -6.22
C ARG A 186 -14.86 6.41 -5.78
N TYR A 187 -15.83 6.45 -4.89
CA TYR A 187 -16.51 5.29 -4.28
C TYR A 187 -18.03 5.34 -4.47
N ASP A 188 -18.48 5.85 -5.62
CA ASP A 188 -19.91 5.95 -5.99
C ASP A 188 -20.74 6.70 -4.93
N HIS A 189 -20.14 7.66 -4.25
CA HIS A 189 -20.69 8.37 -3.09
C HIS A 189 -21.18 7.45 -1.96
N CYS A 190 -20.70 6.20 -1.92
CA CYS A 190 -21.03 5.20 -0.92
C CYS A 190 -19.91 5.06 0.11
N PHE A 191 -20.18 5.49 1.34
CA PHE A 191 -19.20 5.43 2.42
C PHE A 191 -18.76 3.98 2.74
N GLN A 192 -19.67 3.00 2.58
CA GLN A 192 -19.33 1.59 2.81
C GLN A 192 -18.26 1.11 1.83
N ASN A 193 -18.32 1.51 0.55
CA ASN A 193 -17.30 1.14 -0.44
C ASN A 193 -15.90 1.66 -0.03
N TYR A 194 -15.85 2.87 0.52
CA TYR A 194 -14.61 3.44 1.05
C TYR A 194 -14.09 2.70 2.30
N ALA A 195 -15.00 2.34 3.23
CA ALA A 195 -14.66 1.55 4.39
C ALA A 195 -14.14 0.16 3.99
N ASP A 196 -14.81 -0.51 3.05
CA ASP A 196 -14.40 -1.80 2.52
C ASP A 196 -13.01 -1.73 1.86
N SER A 197 -12.74 -0.67 1.11
CA SER A 197 -11.41 -0.43 0.55
C SER A 197 -10.33 -0.38 1.63
N LYS A 198 -10.55 0.33 2.74
CA LYS A 198 -9.57 0.38 3.84
C LYS A 198 -9.40 -0.96 4.55
N MET A 199 -10.49 -1.71 4.73
CA MET A 199 -10.43 -3.04 5.34
C MET A 199 -9.63 -4.04 4.51
N ARG A 200 -9.40 -3.79 3.21
CA ARG A 200 -8.51 -4.61 2.37
C ARG A 200 -7.08 -4.73 2.89
N ILE A 201 -6.66 -3.85 3.80
CA ILE A 201 -5.35 -3.99 4.47
C ILE A 201 -5.22 -5.32 5.22
N THR A 202 -6.33 -5.91 5.64
CA THR A 202 -6.38 -7.19 6.36
C THR A 202 -6.45 -8.39 5.43
N GLN A 203 -6.77 -8.18 4.14
CA GLN A 203 -6.89 -9.31 3.21
C GLN A 203 -5.55 -10.03 3.10
N ASN A 204 -5.59 -11.35 2.96
CA ASN A 204 -4.42 -12.25 2.90
C ASN A 204 -3.58 -12.31 4.20
N GLN A 205 -3.94 -11.63 5.28
CA GLN A 205 -3.32 -11.83 6.58
C GLN A 205 -3.65 -13.23 7.12
N THR A 206 -2.72 -13.77 7.89
CA THR A 206 -2.81 -15.12 8.50
C THR A 206 -2.67 -15.00 10.01
N SER A 207 -2.84 -16.10 10.75
CA SER A 207 -2.65 -16.14 12.21
C SER A 207 -1.23 -15.74 12.68
N ARG A 208 -0.27 -15.58 11.77
CA ARG A 208 1.10 -15.11 12.07
C ARG A 208 1.27 -13.61 11.92
N ASP A 209 0.25 -12.92 11.42
CA ASP A 209 0.26 -11.49 11.15
C ASP A 209 -0.46 -10.71 12.27
N TYR A 210 -0.40 -9.38 12.17
CA TYR A 210 -0.99 -8.50 13.17
C TYR A 210 -1.87 -7.45 12.49
N PHE A 211 -3.02 -7.17 13.09
CA PHE A 211 -3.89 -6.07 12.73
C PHE A 211 -4.01 -5.11 13.91
N VAL A 212 -3.41 -3.93 13.77
CA VAL A 212 -3.42 -2.85 14.76
C VAL A 212 -4.46 -1.82 14.32
N TYR A 213 -5.43 -1.48 15.16
CA TYR A 213 -6.50 -0.58 14.77
C TYR A 213 -6.97 0.29 15.92
N SER A 214 -7.59 1.45 15.60
CA SER A 214 -8.18 2.31 16.62
C SER A 214 -9.39 1.66 17.28
N GLY A 215 -9.28 1.42 18.56
CA GLY A 215 -10.39 0.96 19.39
C GLY A 215 -11.39 2.07 19.75
N ASP A 216 -11.06 3.33 19.47
CA ASP A 216 -11.96 4.48 19.66
C ASP A 216 -12.81 4.81 18.42
N ASP A 217 -12.60 4.12 17.29
CA ASP A 217 -13.29 4.37 16.02
C ASP A 217 -14.48 3.42 15.87
N GLU A 218 -15.70 3.97 16.02
CA GLU A 218 -16.94 3.20 15.91
C GLU A 218 -17.14 2.57 14.53
N VAL A 219 -16.68 3.23 13.46
CA VAL A 219 -16.80 2.70 12.10
C VAL A 219 -15.94 1.44 11.94
N ILE A 220 -14.73 1.44 12.49
CA ILE A 220 -13.88 0.24 12.48
C ILE A 220 -14.59 -0.90 13.20
N TRP A 221 -15.13 -0.67 14.41
CA TRP A 221 -15.88 -1.69 15.14
C TRP A 221 -17.05 -2.29 14.36
N GLN A 222 -17.77 -1.45 13.61
CA GLN A 222 -18.87 -1.91 12.75
C GLN A 222 -18.40 -2.74 11.54
N GLN A 223 -17.14 -2.57 11.11
CA GLN A 223 -16.57 -3.35 10.03
C GLN A 223 -16.04 -4.71 10.48
N LEU A 224 -15.41 -4.82 11.65
CA LEU A 224 -14.73 -6.05 12.10
C LEU A 224 -15.57 -7.33 11.90
N PRO A 225 -16.86 -7.38 12.28
CA PRO A 225 -17.66 -8.60 12.15
C PRO A 225 -17.94 -9.04 10.70
N LYS A 226 -17.70 -8.17 9.72
CA LYS A 226 -17.97 -8.45 8.30
C LYS A 226 -16.85 -9.22 7.61
N TYR A 227 -15.69 -9.39 8.28
CA TYR A 227 -14.48 -9.96 7.70
C TYR A 227 -13.98 -11.17 8.51
N ASP A 228 -13.41 -12.16 7.82
CA ASP A 228 -12.72 -13.29 8.47
C ASP A 228 -11.31 -12.86 8.90
N LEU A 229 -11.22 -12.31 10.11
CA LEU A 229 -9.99 -11.76 10.67
C LEU A 229 -9.22 -12.84 11.44
N ARG A 230 -8.31 -13.53 10.79
CA ARG A 230 -7.54 -14.66 11.34
C ARG A 230 -6.27 -14.26 12.06
N MET A 231 -5.79 -13.02 11.85
CA MET A 231 -4.59 -12.48 12.44
C MET A 231 -4.79 -12.10 13.91
N LYS A 232 -3.70 -11.83 14.60
CA LYS A 232 -3.76 -11.23 15.94
C LYS A 232 -4.25 -9.80 15.87
N GLN A 233 -5.33 -9.51 16.56
CA GLN A 233 -5.94 -8.19 16.62
C GLN A 233 -5.40 -7.43 17.84
N LEU A 234 -4.95 -6.19 17.63
CA LEU A 234 -4.34 -5.34 18.64
C LEU A 234 -4.99 -3.94 18.56
N PRO A 235 -6.11 -3.72 19.26
CA PRO A 235 -6.69 -2.39 19.34
C PRO A 235 -5.79 -1.43 20.14
N PHE A 236 -5.73 -0.17 19.72
CA PHE A 236 -5.19 0.93 20.51
C PHE A 236 -6.30 1.94 20.81
N ALA A 237 -6.29 2.53 22.00
CA ALA A 237 -7.32 3.47 22.41
C ALA A 237 -6.72 4.62 23.23
N ALA A 238 -7.28 5.82 23.05
CA ALA A 238 -6.96 7.00 23.86
C ALA A 238 -8.08 7.33 24.86
N LYS A 239 -9.32 6.94 24.57
CA LYS A 239 -10.50 7.32 25.35
C LYS A 239 -11.11 6.19 26.15
N ASN A 240 -11.04 4.95 25.68
CA ASN A 240 -11.76 3.80 26.24
C ASN A 240 -10.80 2.69 26.72
N ALA A 241 -9.72 3.07 27.34
CA ALA A 241 -8.62 2.18 27.73
C ALA A 241 -8.99 1.01 28.65
N VAL A 242 -10.21 0.92 29.15
CA VAL A 242 -10.55 0.00 30.26
C VAL A 242 -11.33 -1.23 29.82
N ALA A 243 -11.84 -1.27 28.60
CA ALA A 243 -12.88 -2.26 28.27
C ALA A 243 -12.39 -3.59 27.71
N SER A 244 -11.15 -3.73 27.24
CA SER A 244 -10.77 -4.89 26.43
C SER A 244 -9.83 -5.93 27.06
N GLY A 245 -9.16 -5.65 28.13
CA GLY A 245 -8.47 -6.68 28.95
C GLY A 245 -7.38 -7.52 28.30
N ALA A 246 -6.93 -7.21 27.10
CA ALA A 246 -5.94 -8.02 26.39
C ALA A 246 -5.00 -7.19 25.53
N GLY A 247 -3.79 -6.96 26.00
CA GLY A 247 -2.61 -6.70 25.19
C GLY A 247 -2.57 -5.37 24.44
N ASP A 248 -3.20 -4.34 24.94
CA ASP A 248 -3.50 -3.13 24.20
C ASP A 248 -2.54 -1.99 24.53
N ALA A 249 -2.40 -1.07 23.58
CA ALA A 249 -1.74 0.20 23.83
C ALA A 249 -2.81 1.26 24.17
N PHE A 250 -2.66 1.94 25.30
CA PHE A 250 -3.61 2.96 25.74
C PHE A 250 -2.92 4.12 26.46
N LEU A 251 -3.60 5.26 26.47
CA LEU A 251 -3.22 6.44 27.21
C LEU A 251 -4.14 6.56 28.43
N CYS A 252 -3.58 6.52 29.65
CA CYS A 252 -4.32 6.72 30.89
C CYS A 252 -3.55 7.72 31.77
N ASP A 253 -4.24 8.76 32.24
CA ASP A 253 -3.68 9.82 33.10
C ASP A 253 -2.37 10.45 32.57
N GLY A 254 -2.30 10.62 31.23
CA GLY A 254 -1.14 11.18 30.56
C GLY A 254 0.05 10.21 30.38
N LYS A 255 -0.11 8.96 30.78
CA LYS A 255 0.89 7.91 30.56
C LYS A 255 0.46 6.96 29.47
N PHE A 256 1.37 6.71 28.53
CA PHE A 256 1.17 5.72 27.47
C PHE A 256 1.64 4.35 27.96
N THR A 257 0.78 3.37 27.92
CA THR A 257 1.11 1.98 28.23
C THR A 257 0.90 1.12 26.99
N ALA A 258 1.90 0.34 26.64
CA ALA A 258 1.78 -0.68 25.61
C ALA A 258 2.16 -2.04 26.21
N ALA A 259 1.27 -3.02 26.05
CA ALA A 259 1.52 -4.39 26.46
C ALA A 259 1.43 -5.32 25.25
N VAL A 260 2.51 -6.01 24.94
CA VAL A 260 2.55 -7.02 23.87
C VAL A 260 3.04 -8.34 24.45
N GLY A 261 2.14 -9.30 24.60
CA GLY A 261 2.43 -10.56 25.27
C GLY A 261 2.73 -10.38 26.76
N LYS A 262 3.95 -10.77 27.19
CA LYS A 262 4.41 -10.61 28.61
C LYS A 262 5.19 -9.32 28.85
N ALA A 263 5.47 -8.54 27.79
CA ALA A 263 6.19 -7.29 27.89
C ALA A 263 5.22 -6.12 27.99
N SER A 264 5.43 -5.22 28.93
CA SER A 264 4.75 -3.93 29.01
C SER A 264 5.79 -2.82 29.05
N VAL A 265 5.51 -1.74 28.34
CA VAL A 265 6.33 -0.51 28.35
C VAL A 265 5.42 0.64 28.76
N GLU A 266 5.82 1.38 29.77
CA GLU A 266 5.20 2.64 30.18
C GLU A 266 6.12 3.79 29.77
N ILE A 267 5.57 4.80 29.08
CA ILE A 267 6.31 5.97 28.57
C ILE A 267 5.62 7.24 29.08
#